data_77767fdf454c63a11cab5ba2053f1457
#
_entry.id   77767fdf454c63a11cab5ba2053f1457
#
_cell.length_a   1.000
_cell.length_b   1.000
_cell.length_c   1.000
_cell.angle_alpha   90.00
_cell.angle_beta   90.00
_cell.angle_gamma   90.00
#
_symmetry.space_group_name_H-M   'P 1'
#
loop_
_entity.id
_entity.type
_entity.pdbx_description
1 polymer ?
#
loop_
_entity_poly.entity_id
_entity_poly.type
_entity_poly.pdbx_seq_one_letter_code
_entity_poly.pdbx_strand_id
1 'polypeptide(L)'
;MKLHELKIKRKYYDDVLRGKKTFELRKNDRDYREGDLITFKVIDEEPPKEFNDCFIRAFKEPYIVFRIMYVLKDVPEYGLDKDYCILGIRQLKE
;
A
#
# COMPACT_ATOMS: atom_id res chain seq x y z
N MET A 1 6.47 -4.26 -15.85
CA MET A 1 6.02 -3.70 -14.55
C MET A 1 5.75 -4.83 -13.57
N LYS A 2 5.99 -4.59 -12.32
CA LYS A 2 5.78 -5.58 -11.26
C LYS A 2 4.56 -5.23 -10.43
N LEU A 3 3.96 -6.25 -9.84
CA LEU A 3 2.90 -6.08 -8.85
C LEU A 3 3.49 -6.38 -7.47
N HIS A 4 3.40 -5.42 -6.55
CA HIS A 4 3.87 -5.57 -5.18
C HIS A 4 2.66 -5.67 -4.25
N GLU A 5 2.61 -6.72 -3.43
CA GLU A 5 1.63 -6.80 -2.35
C GLU A 5 2.29 -6.29 -1.07
N LEU A 6 1.74 -5.22 -0.51
CA LEU A 6 2.30 -4.55 0.65
C LEU A 6 1.36 -4.65 1.84
N LYS A 7 1.93 -4.96 2.99
CA LYS A 7 1.17 -4.98 4.25
C LYS A 7 0.96 -3.56 4.75
N ILE A 8 -0.23 -3.28 5.26
CA ILE A 8 -0.58 -1.95 5.74
C ILE A 8 -1.51 -2.05 6.95
N LYS A 9 -1.42 -1.08 7.85
CA LYS A 9 -2.36 -0.97 8.96
C LYS A 9 -3.65 -0.29 8.50
N ARG A 10 -4.77 -0.68 9.10
CA ARG A 10 -6.09 -0.16 8.71
C ARG A 10 -6.13 1.36 8.70
N LYS A 11 -5.59 2.01 9.72
CA LYS A 11 -5.65 3.47 9.81
C LYS A 11 -4.96 4.16 8.64
N TYR A 12 -3.86 3.62 8.17
CA TYR A 12 -3.15 4.19 7.02
C TYR A 12 -3.85 3.87 5.72
N TYR A 13 -4.44 2.67 5.61
CA TYR A 13 -5.18 2.30 4.42
C TYR A 13 -6.41 3.18 4.23
N ASP A 14 -7.11 3.49 5.32
CA ASP A 14 -8.24 4.41 5.27
C ASP A 14 -7.82 5.79 4.74
N ASP A 15 -6.66 6.27 5.17
CA ASP A 15 -6.14 7.55 4.69
C ASP A 15 -5.75 7.49 3.22
N VAL A 16 -5.22 6.36 2.76
CA VAL A 16 -4.92 6.14 1.35
C VAL A 16 -6.22 6.15 0.54
N LEU A 17 -7.25 5.44 0.99
CA LEU A 17 -8.52 5.37 0.28
C LEU A 17 -9.24 6.72 0.22
N ARG A 18 -9.07 7.54 1.25
CA ARG A 18 -9.67 8.89 1.28
C ARG A 18 -8.88 9.91 0.49
N GLY A 19 -7.74 9.54 -0.06
CA GLY A 19 -6.88 10.45 -0.79
C GLY A 19 -6.07 11.40 0.09
N LYS A 20 -6.07 11.19 1.41
CA LYS A 20 -5.27 11.99 2.32
C LYS A 20 -3.81 11.61 2.30
N LYS A 21 -3.53 10.32 2.17
CA LYS A 21 -2.17 9.78 2.13
C LYS A 21 -1.91 9.29 0.72
N THR A 22 -1.04 10.00 0.01
CA THR A 22 -0.73 9.72 -1.39
C THR A 22 0.67 9.14 -1.57
N PHE A 23 1.21 8.57 -0.50
CA PHE A 23 2.56 8.04 -0.50
C PHE A 23 2.64 6.84 0.44
N GLU A 24 3.69 6.02 0.27
CA GLU A 24 4.04 4.94 1.16
C GLU A 24 5.51 5.06 1.55
N LEU A 25 5.78 5.00 2.84
CA LEU A 25 7.13 4.89 3.36
C LEU A 25 7.44 3.41 3.55
N ARG A 26 8.42 2.90 2.81
CA ARG A 26 8.74 1.48 2.82
C ARG A 26 10.24 1.27 2.98
N LYS A 27 10.60 0.11 3.52
CA LYS A 27 11.97 -0.36 3.44
C LYS A 27 12.32 -0.61 1.97
N ASN A 28 13.48 -0.12 1.56
CA ASN A 28 13.92 -0.24 0.16
C ASN A 28 14.54 -1.62 -0.08
N ASP A 29 13.75 -2.66 0.15
CA ASP A 29 14.17 -4.06 0.03
C ASP A 29 13.59 -4.75 -1.21
N ARG A 30 12.92 -3.99 -2.06
CA ARG A 30 12.41 -4.46 -3.35
C ARG A 30 12.79 -3.44 -4.40
N ASP A 31 12.92 -3.88 -5.62
CA ASP A 31 13.25 -3.00 -6.74
C ASP A 31 11.99 -2.26 -7.20
N TYR A 32 11.55 -1.29 -6.38
CA TYR A 32 10.38 -0.47 -6.74
C TYR A 32 10.71 0.46 -7.89
N ARG A 33 9.83 0.52 -8.87
CA ARG A 33 9.99 1.38 -10.05
C ARG A 33 8.71 2.13 -10.36
N GLU A 34 8.86 3.33 -10.92
CA GLU A 34 7.72 4.06 -11.45
C GLU A 34 6.98 3.19 -12.46
N GLY A 35 5.66 3.20 -12.36
CA GLY A 35 4.80 2.37 -13.21
C GLY A 35 4.46 1.02 -12.60
N ASP A 36 5.17 0.58 -11.58
CA ASP A 36 4.83 -0.66 -10.88
C ASP A 36 3.48 -0.52 -10.17
N LEU A 37 2.85 -1.65 -9.91
CA LEU A 37 1.53 -1.68 -9.28
C LEU A 37 1.66 -2.15 -7.83
N ILE A 38 0.74 -1.68 -7.00
CA ILE A 38 0.67 -2.05 -5.59
C ILE A 38 -0.75 -2.48 -5.24
N THR A 39 -0.85 -3.57 -4.50
CA THR A 39 -2.06 -3.94 -3.76
C THR A 39 -1.72 -3.97 -2.29
N PHE A 40 -2.69 -3.64 -1.44
CA PHE A 40 -2.47 -3.61 0.00
C PHE A 40 -3.20 -4.76 0.69
N LYS A 41 -2.57 -5.29 1.73
CA LYS A 41 -3.17 -6.27 2.63
C LYS A 41 -3.20 -5.67 4.02
N VAL A 42 -4.40 -5.45 4.56
CA VAL A 42 -4.55 -4.94 5.93
C VAL A 42 -4.18 -6.04 6.91
N ILE A 43 -3.26 -5.74 7.83
CA ILE A 43 -2.67 -6.75 8.71
C ILE A 43 -3.17 -6.70 10.15
N ASP A 44 -3.86 -5.64 10.53
CA ASP A 44 -4.31 -5.44 11.93
C ASP A 44 -5.83 -5.50 12.08
N GLU A 45 -6.50 -6.12 11.13
CA GLU A 45 -7.94 -6.29 11.15
C GLU A 45 -8.27 -7.78 11.08
N GLU A 46 -8.97 -8.27 12.10
CA GLU A 46 -9.44 -9.64 12.09
C GLU A 46 -10.93 -9.69 11.78
N PRO A 47 -11.37 -10.62 10.92
CA PRO A 47 -12.79 -10.80 10.74
C PRO A 47 -13.41 -11.26 12.05
N PRO A 48 -14.62 -10.77 12.40
CA PRO A 48 -15.30 -11.22 13.61
C PRO A 48 -15.48 -12.74 13.60
N LYS A 49 -15.23 -13.37 14.76
CA LYS A 49 -15.22 -14.82 14.89
C LYS A 49 -16.58 -15.50 14.66
N GLU A 50 -17.63 -14.71 14.57
CA GLU A 50 -19.02 -15.19 14.46
C GLU A 50 -19.47 -15.42 13.04
N PHE A 51 -18.63 -15.16 12.06
CA PHE A 51 -19.06 -15.11 10.67
C PHE A 51 -18.68 -16.36 9.90
N ASN A 52 -19.62 -16.82 9.12
CA ASN A 52 -19.42 -17.91 8.16
C ASN A 52 -18.64 -17.42 6.94
N ASP A 53 -18.32 -18.36 6.04
CA ASP A 53 -17.55 -18.06 4.85
C ASP A 53 -18.18 -16.98 3.96
N CYS A 54 -19.51 -16.93 3.92
CA CYS A 54 -20.21 -15.90 3.13
C CYS A 54 -19.92 -14.50 3.65
N PHE A 55 -19.88 -14.36 4.96
CA PHE A 55 -19.57 -13.07 5.59
C PHE A 55 -18.12 -12.69 5.37
N ILE A 56 -17.22 -13.66 5.47
CA ILE A 56 -15.81 -13.43 5.22
C ILE A 56 -15.59 -12.90 3.79
N ARG A 57 -16.32 -13.43 2.82
CA ARG A 57 -16.27 -12.95 1.45
C ARG A 57 -16.76 -11.51 1.32
N ALA A 58 -17.84 -11.18 2.05
CA ALA A 58 -18.36 -9.82 2.03
C ALA A 58 -17.40 -8.84 2.68
N PHE A 59 -16.56 -9.31 3.61
CA PHE A 59 -15.55 -8.50 4.27
C PHE A 59 -14.31 -8.30 3.41
N LYS A 60 -14.10 -9.13 2.41
CA LYS A 60 -13.01 -8.91 1.47
C LYS A 60 -13.32 -7.66 0.67
N GLU A 61 -12.54 -6.63 0.92
CA GLU A 61 -12.67 -5.40 0.16
C GLU A 61 -12.39 -5.68 -1.32
N PRO A 62 -13.01 -4.91 -2.22
CA PRO A 62 -12.70 -5.01 -3.64
C PRO A 62 -11.20 -4.89 -3.85
N TYR A 63 -10.70 -5.59 -4.82
CA TYR A 63 -9.29 -5.58 -5.15
C TYR A 63 -8.92 -4.21 -5.72
N ILE A 64 -8.28 -3.40 -4.91
CA ILE A 64 -7.92 -2.04 -5.29
C ILE A 64 -6.45 -2.00 -5.65
N VAL A 65 -6.15 -1.44 -6.81
CA VAL A 65 -4.79 -1.38 -7.33
C VAL A 65 -4.32 0.06 -7.37
N PHE A 66 -3.08 0.28 -6.96
CA PHE A 66 -2.43 1.57 -7.02
C PHE A 66 -1.23 1.49 -7.97
N ARG A 67 -0.86 2.62 -8.55
CA ARG A 67 0.35 2.71 -9.36
C ARG A 67 1.39 3.54 -8.65
N ILE A 68 2.64 3.12 -8.72
CA ILE A 68 3.77 3.92 -8.24
C ILE A 68 4.01 5.02 -9.26
N MET A 69 3.86 6.27 -8.82
CA MET A 69 4.04 7.44 -9.66
C MET A 69 5.43 8.04 -9.51
N TYR A 70 6.07 7.81 -8.37
CA TYR A 70 7.38 8.35 -8.06
C TYR A 70 8.06 7.50 -7.01
N VAL A 71 9.39 7.37 -7.11
CA VAL A 71 10.20 6.68 -6.10
C VAL A 71 11.25 7.66 -5.61
N LEU A 72 11.19 8.02 -4.34
CA LEU A 72 12.20 8.85 -3.68
C LEU A 72 13.09 7.96 -2.83
N LYS A 73 14.39 7.95 -3.12
CA LYS A 73 15.38 7.15 -2.40
C LYS A 73 16.75 7.76 -2.56
N ASP A 74 17.71 7.28 -1.80
CA ASP A 74 19.12 7.70 -1.89
C ASP A 74 19.31 9.20 -1.63
N VAL A 75 18.51 9.73 -0.68
CA VAL A 75 18.58 11.15 -0.29
C VAL A 75 18.74 11.29 1.22
N PRO A 76 19.77 10.67 1.84
CA PRO A 76 19.98 10.74 3.29
C PRO A 76 20.22 12.18 3.79
N GLU A 77 20.70 13.05 2.93
CA GLU A 77 20.93 14.47 3.26
C GLU A 77 19.64 15.21 3.60
N TYR A 78 18.49 14.68 3.20
CA TYR A 78 17.19 15.24 3.54
C TYR A 78 16.49 14.49 4.67
N GLY A 79 17.21 13.59 5.35
CA GLY A 79 16.69 12.86 6.49
C GLY A 79 16.06 11.52 6.17
N LEU A 80 16.03 11.13 4.91
CA LEU A 80 15.54 9.80 4.54
C LEU A 80 16.67 8.79 4.63
N ASP A 81 16.52 7.82 5.54
CA ASP A 81 17.49 6.75 5.70
C ASP A 81 17.67 6.00 4.38
N LYS A 82 18.93 5.64 4.08
CA LYS A 82 19.29 4.94 2.84
C LYS A 82 18.58 3.61 2.66
N ASP A 83 18.13 2.99 3.77
CA ASP A 83 17.44 1.72 3.71
C ASP A 83 15.93 1.87 3.47
N TYR A 84 15.45 3.11 3.32
CA TYR A 84 14.03 3.40 3.12
C TYR A 84 13.81 4.17 1.83
N CYS A 85 12.59 4.09 1.35
CA CYS A 85 12.14 4.85 0.19
C CYS A 85 10.72 5.35 0.43
N ILE A 86 10.35 6.39 -0.30
CA ILE A 86 8.99 6.92 -0.32
C ILE A 86 8.44 6.70 -1.72
N LEU A 87 7.27 6.07 -1.79
CA LEU A 87 6.60 5.79 -3.04
C LEU A 87 5.41 6.73 -3.15
N GLY A 88 5.40 7.57 -4.18
CA GLY A 88 4.20 8.32 -4.54
C GLY A 88 3.23 7.37 -5.23
N ILE A 89 1.99 7.32 -4.78
CA ILE A 89 1.03 6.35 -5.29
C ILE A 89 -0.26 7.01 -5.73
N ARG A 90 -0.92 6.38 -6.70
CA ARG A 90 -2.20 6.82 -7.23
C ARG A 90 -3.11 5.62 -7.43
N GLN A 91 -4.35 5.73 -6.95
CA GLN A 91 -5.33 4.67 -7.17
C GLN A 91 -5.71 4.61 -8.65
N LEU A 92 -5.71 3.40 -9.21
CA LEU A 92 -6.18 3.18 -10.56
C LEU A 92 -7.70 3.02 -10.51
N LYS A 93 -8.39 3.83 -11.31
CA LYS A 93 -9.85 3.75 -11.44
C LYS A 93 -10.17 3.16 -12.80
N GLU A 94 -11.19 2.32 -12.81
CA GLU A 94 -11.70 1.78 -14.06
C GLU A 94 -12.38 2.87 -14.90
#